data_53894faa73ccba6beff7907996b29c87
#
_entry.id   53894faa73ccba6beff7907996b29c87
#
_cell.length_a   1.000
_cell.length_b   1.000
_cell.length_c   1.000
_cell.angle_alpha   90.00
_cell.angle_beta   90.00
_cell.angle_gamma   90.00
#
_symmetry.space_group_name_H-M   'P 1'
#
loop_
_entity.id
_entity.type
_entity.pdbx_description
1 polymer ?
#
loop_
_entity_poly.entity_id
_entity_poly.type
_entity_poly.pdbx_seq_one_letter_code
_entity_poly.pdbx_strand_id
1 'polypeptide(L)'
;MARILIIEDNPANIELMSFLLSAYGHAPLSAADGLRGVAAARSERPDLIACDVNLPGMDGFAVLAELKGDPALAGVPILAVTALAMTGDREKVLAAGFDGYISKPIEPESFVAELEAFLTTAPASAPAAAAAPPPVTAMAANDTTATATAATPDAGARTLLLVDDDRFMLGVLNDMLIGQPYRVLSACSGEEALQVLSHEPVEVILCDQAMPGMRGTEVLAEAAARYPNTVRLMLSGQPDLTDIEAAIKSGVADGHYIKPLGARALREQLDEAFRLQSARGTG
;
A
#
# COMPACT_ATOMS: atom_id res chain seq x y z
N MET A 1 3.36 3.37 20.15
CA MET A 1 4.02 4.07 19.03
C MET A 1 5.46 3.61 19.00
N ALA A 2 5.84 2.83 18.01
CA ALA A 2 7.19 2.28 17.86
C ALA A 2 7.89 2.97 16.67
N ARG A 3 9.22 3.07 16.75
CA ARG A 3 10.08 3.58 15.66
C ARG A 3 10.55 2.39 14.84
N ILE A 4 10.14 2.31 13.59
CA ILE A 4 10.43 1.17 12.71
C ILE A 4 11.29 1.62 11.54
N LEU A 5 12.50 1.06 11.42
CA LEU A 5 13.41 1.37 10.32
C LEU A 5 13.15 0.42 9.15
N ILE A 6 12.88 0.98 7.99
CA ILE A 6 12.72 0.30 6.71
C ILE A 6 14.03 0.46 5.94
N ILE A 7 14.65 -0.65 5.52
CA ILE A 7 15.84 -0.66 4.65
C ILE A 7 15.42 -1.35 3.35
N GLU A 8 15.23 -0.57 2.31
CA GLU A 8 14.63 -0.99 1.03
C GLU A 8 15.13 -0.05 -0.08
N ASP A 9 15.50 -0.56 -1.24
CA ASP A 9 16.00 0.26 -2.35
C ASP A 9 14.90 0.73 -3.30
N ASN A 10 13.73 0.08 -3.29
CA ASN A 10 12.59 0.48 -4.11
C ASN A 10 11.78 1.60 -3.42
N PRO A 11 11.73 2.81 -4.01
CA PRO A 11 11.01 3.94 -3.41
C PRO A 11 9.50 3.69 -3.21
N ALA A 12 8.87 2.92 -4.10
CA ALA A 12 7.44 2.59 -3.98
C ALA A 12 7.17 1.69 -2.76
N ASN A 13 8.06 0.71 -2.50
CA ASN A 13 7.96 -0.13 -1.31
C ASN A 13 8.20 0.66 -0.02
N ILE A 14 9.19 1.58 -0.02
CA ILE A 14 9.45 2.46 1.12
C ILE A 14 8.20 3.29 1.43
N GLU A 15 7.60 3.89 0.41
CA GLU A 15 6.43 4.75 0.55
C GLU A 15 5.23 3.96 1.08
N LEU A 16 4.96 2.79 0.51
CA LEU A 16 3.89 1.90 0.96
C LEU A 16 4.07 1.48 2.43
N MET A 17 5.24 0.92 2.78
CA MET A 17 5.52 0.48 4.15
C MET A 17 5.47 1.65 5.14
N SER A 18 6.02 2.82 4.78
CA SER A 18 6.00 4.01 5.62
C SER A 18 4.58 4.51 5.85
N PHE A 19 3.75 4.49 4.81
CA PHE A 19 2.35 4.85 4.89
C PHE A 19 1.59 3.91 5.84
N LEU A 20 1.71 2.58 5.62
CA LEU A 20 1.06 1.57 6.45
C LEU A 20 1.44 1.73 7.93
N LEU A 21 2.72 1.85 8.23
CA LEU A 21 3.19 2.03 9.60
C LEU A 21 2.66 3.32 10.24
N SER A 22 2.61 4.42 9.49
CA SER A 22 2.06 5.69 9.97
C SER A 22 0.56 5.60 10.25
N ALA A 23 -0.20 4.91 9.40
CA ALA A 23 -1.65 4.70 9.56
C ALA A 23 -1.98 3.92 10.84
N TYR A 24 -1.09 3.01 11.25
CA TYR A 24 -1.22 2.24 12.50
C TYR A 24 -0.53 2.90 13.70
N GLY A 25 -0.11 4.16 13.58
CA GLY A 25 0.42 4.95 14.69
C GLY A 25 1.88 4.66 15.04
N HIS A 26 2.66 4.06 14.15
CA HIS A 26 4.10 3.91 14.28
C HIS A 26 4.85 5.09 13.65
N ALA A 27 6.14 5.23 13.98
CA ALA A 27 7.04 6.22 13.38
C ALA A 27 8.01 5.53 12.40
N PRO A 28 7.73 5.55 11.08
CA PRO A 28 8.62 4.96 10.10
C PRO A 28 9.89 5.79 9.93
N LEU A 29 11.01 5.11 9.82
CA LEU A 29 12.30 5.64 9.38
C LEU A 29 12.66 4.88 8.11
N SER A 30 13.34 5.49 7.15
CA SER A 30 13.70 4.83 5.91
C SER A 30 15.15 5.03 5.50
N ALA A 31 15.72 4.01 4.88
CA ALA A 31 17.04 4.03 4.26
C ALA A 31 16.99 3.29 2.92
N ALA A 32 17.54 3.91 1.87
CA ALA A 32 17.47 3.40 0.50
C ALA A 32 18.59 2.41 0.13
N ASP A 33 19.47 2.06 1.06
CA ASP A 33 20.53 1.09 0.88
C ASP A 33 21.04 0.55 2.22
N GLY A 34 21.80 -0.55 2.20
CA GLY A 34 22.28 -1.21 3.41
C GLY A 34 23.22 -0.35 4.25
N LEU A 35 24.11 0.44 3.62
CA LEU A 35 25.05 1.31 4.35
C LEU A 35 24.32 2.41 5.12
N ARG A 36 23.36 3.08 4.47
CA ARG A 36 22.51 4.07 5.11
C ARG A 36 21.64 3.43 6.18
N GLY A 37 21.14 2.21 5.95
CA GLY A 37 20.37 1.43 6.91
C GLY A 37 21.15 1.18 8.20
N VAL A 38 22.38 0.69 8.11
CA VAL A 38 23.26 0.49 9.27
C VAL A 38 23.54 1.81 10.01
N ALA A 39 23.84 2.88 9.27
CA ALA A 39 24.07 4.21 9.86
C ALA A 39 22.80 4.73 10.58
N ALA A 40 21.64 4.61 9.96
CA ALA A 40 20.36 5.02 10.53
C ALA A 40 20.01 4.20 11.78
N ALA A 41 20.21 2.89 11.77
CA ALA A 41 19.97 2.03 12.93
C ALA A 41 20.80 2.46 14.14
N ARG A 42 22.07 2.80 13.93
CA ARG A 42 22.98 3.27 14.99
C ARG A 42 22.60 4.64 15.56
N SER A 43 22.23 5.60 14.69
CA SER A 43 21.88 6.96 15.11
C SER A 43 20.49 7.06 15.73
N GLU A 44 19.51 6.38 15.10
CA GLU A 44 18.10 6.54 15.41
C GLU A 44 17.59 5.53 16.46
N ARG A 45 18.28 4.40 16.65
CA ARG A 45 17.92 3.32 17.59
C ARG A 45 16.45 2.92 17.46
N PRO A 46 16.06 2.31 16.35
CA PRO A 46 14.68 1.88 16.13
C PRO A 46 14.29 0.77 17.09
N ASP A 47 12.99 0.59 17.27
CA ASP A 47 12.42 -0.51 18.08
C ASP A 47 12.34 -1.81 17.26
N LEU A 48 12.36 -1.69 15.90
CA LEU A 48 12.34 -2.82 14.97
C LEU A 48 12.95 -2.38 13.63
N ILE A 49 13.55 -3.33 12.91
CA ILE A 49 14.13 -3.11 11.58
C ILE A 49 13.48 -4.08 10.59
N ALA A 50 12.90 -3.57 9.51
CA ALA A 50 12.46 -4.32 8.33
C ALA A 50 13.48 -4.09 7.22
N CYS A 51 14.18 -5.16 6.80
CA CYS A 51 15.31 -5.08 5.87
C CYS A 51 15.06 -5.94 4.64
N ASP A 52 15.11 -5.34 3.44
CA ASP A 52 15.17 -6.13 2.21
C ASP A 52 16.45 -6.97 2.19
N VAL A 53 16.30 -8.21 1.75
CA VAL A 53 17.42 -9.14 1.57
C VAL A 53 18.22 -8.76 0.31
N ASN A 54 17.55 -8.27 -0.74
CA ASN A 54 18.13 -8.01 -2.05
C ASN A 54 18.49 -6.53 -2.26
N LEU A 55 19.32 -5.98 -1.39
CA LEU A 55 19.78 -4.60 -1.51
C LEU A 55 21.02 -4.49 -2.42
N PRO A 56 21.18 -3.39 -3.19
CA PRO A 56 22.36 -3.15 -3.98
C PRO A 56 23.58 -2.81 -3.09
N GLY A 57 24.73 -3.34 -3.43
CA GLY A 57 25.99 -3.08 -2.74
C GLY A 57 26.15 -3.89 -1.46
N MET A 58 25.50 -3.50 -0.37
CA MET A 58 25.47 -4.24 0.89
C MET A 58 24.11 -4.94 0.99
N ASP A 59 24.08 -6.26 0.82
CA ASP A 59 22.86 -7.05 0.91
C ASP A 59 22.30 -7.14 2.35
N GLY A 60 21.07 -7.63 2.49
CA GLY A 60 20.41 -7.73 3.79
C GLY A 60 21.12 -8.66 4.77
N PHE A 61 21.86 -9.66 4.30
CA PHE A 61 22.65 -10.55 5.17
C PHE A 61 23.88 -9.83 5.75
N ALA A 62 24.54 -9.00 4.94
CA ALA A 62 25.64 -8.16 5.40
C ALA A 62 25.16 -7.09 6.38
N VAL A 63 23.99 -6.48 6.13
CA VAL A 63 23.34 -5.54 7.06
C VAL A 63 23.04 -6.24 8.39
N LEU A 64 22.47 -7.44 8.36
CA LEU A 64 22.18 -8.23 9.56
C LEU A 64 23.45 -8.49 10.38
N ALA A 65 24.55 -8.94 9.73
CA ALA A 65 25.81 -9.23 10.38
C ALA A 65 26.39 -8.00 11.09
N GLU A 66 26.34 -6.82 10.44
CA GLU A 66 26.79 -5.53 11.00
C GLU A 66 25.94 -5.11 12.22
N LEU A 67 24.62 -5.26 12.14
CA LEU A 67 23.70 -4.83 13.19
C LEU A 67 23.71 -5.79 14.40
N LYS A 68 23.75 -7.10 14.16
CA LYS A 68 23.85 -8.11 15.25
C LYS A 68 25.21 -8.07 15.95
N GLY A 69 26.26 -7.60 15.26
CA GLY A 69 27.58 -7.34 15.86
C GLY A 69 27.64 -6.11 16.76
N ASP A 70 26.64 -5.24 16.73
CA ASP A 70 26.59 -4.02 17.55
C ASP A 70 25.83 -4.28 18.87
N PRO A 71 26.53 -4.24 20.04
CA PRO A 71 25.89 -4.47 21.33
C PRO A 71 24.73 -3.51 21.64
N ALA A 72 24.74 -2.31 21.08
CA ALA A 72 23.69 -1.29 21.29
C ALA A 72 22.37 -1.65 20.53
N LEU A 73 22.44 -2.55 19.55
CA LEU A 73 21.32 -3.00 18.74
C LEU A 73 20.98 -4.48 18.92
N ALA A 74 21.70 -5.20 19.79
CA ALA A 74 21.56 -6.65 19.98
C ALA A 74 20.14 -7.11 20.36
N GLY A 75 19.34 -6.23 20.97
CA GLY A 75 17.95 -6.52 21.35
C GLY A 75 16.90 -6.04 20.34
N VAL A 76 17.30 -5.38 19.26
CA VAL A 76 16.37 -4.89 18.25
C VAL A 76 16.03 -6.03 17.28
N PRO A 77 14.74 -6.38 17.13
CA PRO A 77 14.35 -7.40 16.16
C PRO A 77 14.59 -6.91 14.73
N ILE A 78 15.16 -7.80 13.91
CA ILE A 78 15.47 -7.54 12.50
C ILE A 78 14.71 -8.57 11.67
N LEU A 79 13.75 -8.08 10.86
CA LEU A 79 12.93 -8.90 9.97
C LEU A 79 13.41 -8.76 8.54
N ALA A 80 13.52 -9.89 7.85
CA ALA A 80 13.80 -9.88 6.42
C ALA A 80 12.53 -9.58 5.63
N VAL A 81 12.61 -8.70 4.65
CA VAL A 81 11.56 -8.46 3.65
C VAL A 81 12.08 -9.02 2.33
N THR A 82 11.42 -10.01 1.73
CA THR A 82 12.02 -10.74 0.61
C THR A 82 11.00 -11.26 -0.40
N ALA A 83 11.36 -11.24 -1.69
CA ALA A 83 10.60 -11.90 -2.75
C ALA A 83 10.81 -13.43 -2.78
N LEU A 84 11.68 -13.98 -1.93
CA LEU A 84 12.00 -15.40 -1.87
C LEU A 84 10.87 -16.17 -1.16
N ALA A 85 9.93 -16.70 -1.93
CA ALA A 85 8.73 -17.39 -1.44
C ALA A 85 8.86 -18.93 -1.40
N MET A 86 10.04 -19.49 -1.68
CA MET A 86 10.23 -20.94 -1.67
C MET A 86 10.52 -21.47 -0.27
N THR A 87 10.00 -22.65 0.04
CA THR A 87 10.07 -23.29 1.38
C THR A 87 11.50 -23.38 1.96
N GLY A 88 12.53 -23.43 1.13
CA GLY A 88 13.95 -23.45 1.56
C GLY A 88 14.56 -22.08 1.85
N ASP A 89 13.96 -20.99 1.42
CA ASP A 89 14.52 -19.65 1.59
C ASP A 89 14.16 -19.06 2.95
N ARG A 90 12.97 -19.38 3.47
CA ARG A 90 12.60 -19.08 4.86
C ARG A 90 13.58 -19.65 5.86
N GLU A 91 13.95 -20.91 5.69
CA GLU A 91 14.90 -21.58 6.57
C GLU A 91 16.27 -20.93 6.52
N LYS A 92 16.74 -20.50 5.33
CA LYS A 92 18.01 -19.77 5.15
C LYS A 92 18.02 -18.43 5.86
N VAL A 93 16.94 -17.65 5.72
CA VAL A 93 16.79 -16.33 6.35
C VAL A 93 16.82 -16.46 7.87
N LEU A 94 16.05 -17.37 8.45
CA LEU A 94 16.03 -17.60 9.88
C LEU A 94 17.35 -18.20 10.40
N ALA A 95 17.95 -19.13 9.66
CA ALA A 95 19.26 -19.70 9.99
C ALA A 95 20.41 -18.67 9.95
N ALA A 96 20.27 -17.62 9.14
CA ALA A 96 21.22 -16.50 9.09
C ALA A 96 21.12 -15.58 10.32
N GLY A 97 20.03 -15.66 11.09
CA GLY A 97 19.86 -14.90 12.33
C GLY A 97 18.85 -13.75 12.26
N PHE A 98 18.05 -13.65 11.21
CA PHE A 98 16.87 -12.80 11.22
C PHE A 98 15.87 -13.31 12.24
N ASP A 99 15.20 -12.40 12.93
CA ASP A 99 14.21 -12.75 13.96
C ASP A 99 12.87 -13.18 13.33
N GLY A 100 12.62 -12.78 12.06
CA GLY A 100 11.46 -13.17 11.28
C GLY A 100 11.61 -12.80 9.81
N TYR A 101 10.57 -13.06 9.03
CA TYR A 101 10.56 -12.67 7.62
C TYR A 101 9.14 -12.26 7.18
N ILE A 102 9.08 -11.38 6.19
CA ILE A 102 7.87 -10.95 5.50
C ILE A 102 8.07 -11.20 4.01
N SER A 103 7.11 -11.84 3.38
CA SER A 103 7.17 -12.12 1.94
C SER A 103 6.74 -10.89 1.12
N LYS A 104 7.40 -10.65 0.00
CA LYS A 104 6.92 -9.74 -1.04
C LYS A 104 6.03 -10.54 -2.03
N PRO A 105 4.94 -9.95 -2.52
CA PRO A 105 4.51 -8.56 -2.38
C PRO A 105 4.05 -8.24 -0.96
N ILE A 106 4.27 -6.98 -0.52
CA ILE A 106 3.81 -6.50 0.79
C ILE A 106 2.27 -6.48 0.77
N GLU A 107 1.67 -7.30 1.61
CA GLU A 107 0.22 -7.31 1.81
C GLU A 107 -0.15 -6.31 2.91
N PRO A 108 -0.91 -5.26 2.59
CA PRO A 108 -1.21 -4.19 3.54
C PRO A 108 -1.90 -4.67 4.81
N GLU A 109 -2.79 -5.65 4.70
CA GLU A 109 -3.57 -6.18 5.82
C GLU A 109 -2.73 -6.94 6.85
N SER A 110 -1.75 -7.70 6.40
CA SER A 110 -0.93 -8.56 7.27
C SER A 110 0.37 -7.89 7.72
N PHE A 111 0.93 -6.99 6.90
CA PHE A 111 2.26 -6.41 7.09
C PHE A 111 2.46 -5.80 8.47
N VAL A 112 1.56 -4.93 8.92
CA VAL A 112 1.72 -4.24 10.21
C VAL A 112 1.51 -5.21 11.36
N ALA A 113 0.52 -6.10 11.26
CA ALA A 113 0.26 -7.11 12.29
C ALA A 113 1.44 -8.09 12.46
N GLU A 114 2.09 -8.48 11.36
CA GLU A 114 3.30 -9.31 11.39
C GLU A 114 4.47 -8.59 12.08
N LEU A 115 4.68 -7.29 11.80
CA LEU A 115 5.70 -6.49 12.48
C LEU A 115 5.40 -6.30 13.97
N GLU A 116 4.14 -5.99 14.33
CA GLU A 116 3.73 -5.79 15.72
C GLU A 116 3.91 -7.04 16.58
N ALA A 117 3.76 -8.24 16.02
CA ALA A 117 4.01 -9.48 16.73
C ALA A 117 5.44 -9.57 17.29
N PHE A 118 6.41 -8.98 16.61
CA PHE A 118 7.81 -8.93 17.06
C PHE A 118 8.10 -7.78 18.04
N LEU A 119 7.34 -6.69 17.99
CA LEU A 119 7.46 -5.59 18.96
C LEU A 119 7.01 -6.02 20.37
N THR A 120 6.01 -6.89 20.46
CA THR A 120 5.50 -7.38 21.76
C THR A 120 6.38 -8.46 22.38
N THR A 121 7.28 -9.08 21.61
CA THR A 121 8.16 -10.18 22.07
C THR A 121 9.54 -9.69 22.52
N ALA A 122 9.91 -8.44 22.22
CA ALA A 122 11.18 -7.85 22.63
C ALA A 122 11.17 -7.52 24.13
N PRO A 123 12.23 -7.89 24.91
CA PRO A 123 12.33 -7.49 26.32
C PRO A 123 12.44 -5.96 26.40
N ALA A 124 11.47 -5.35 27.05
CA ALA A 124 11.40 -3.90 27.25
C ALA A 124 12.69 -3.38 27.91
N SER A 125 13.50 -2.63 27.18
CA SER A 125 14.53 -1.77 27.80
C SER A 125 13.81 -0.61 28.48
N ALA A 126 14.10 -0.47 29.79
CA ALA A 126 13.40 0.28 30.81
C ALA A 126 13.13 1.77 30.54
N PRO A 127 12.17 2.36 31.26
CA PRO A 127 11.38 3.51 30.84
C PRO A 127 11.96 4.83 31.31
N ALA A 128 11.75 5.87 30.53
CA ALA A 128 11.67 7.22 31.05
C ALA A 128 10.21 7.52 31.40
N ALA A 129 9.98 7.82 32.66
CA ALA A 129 8.68 8.10 33.23
C ALA A 129 8.03 9.33 32.63
N ALA A 130 6.73 9.24 32.31
CA ALA A 130 5.77 10.27 32.68
C ALA A 130 4.33 9.94 32.25
N ALA A 131 3.44 10.04 33.24
CA ALA A 131 2.02 10.41 33.18
C ALA A 131 1.01 9.51 32.46
N ALA A 132 0.19 8.85 33.29
CA ALA A 132 -1.05 8.20 32.93
C ALA A 132 -2.10 9.18 32.43
N PRO A 133 -2.86 8.84 31.40
CA PRO A 133 -4.13 9.50 31.10
C PRO A 133 -5.29 8.87 31.92
N PRO A 134 -6.36 9.64 32.18
CA PRO A 134 -7.49 9.20 32.98
C PRO A 134 -8.38 8.18 32.25
N PRO A 135 -9.23 7.43 32.97
CA PRO A 135 -10.01 6.33 32.42
C PRO A 135 -11.15 6.86 31.56
N VAL A 136 -11.23 6.38 30.32
CA VAL A 136 -12.40 6.58 29.46
C VAL A 136 -13.40 5.45 29.67
N THR A 137 -14.54 5.86 30.13
CA THR A 137 -15.76 5.10 30.36
C THR A 137 -16.23 4.48 29.04
N ALA A 138 -16.50 3.18 29.06
CA ALA A 138 -17.19 2.48 27.99
C ALA A 138 -18.57 3.08 27.75
N MET A 139 -18.86 3.46 26.51
CA MET A 139 -20.24 3.67 26.06
C MET A 139 -20.48 2.91 24.75
N ALA A 140 -21.65 2.31 24.77
CA ALA A 140 -22.25 1.33 23.90
C ALA A 140 -22.22 1.63 22.40
N ALA A 141 -22.30 0.53 21.65
CA ALA A 141 -22.63 0.44 20.24
C ALA A 141 -23.84 1.34 19.88
N ASN A 142 -23.66 2.11 18.84
CA ASN A 142 -24.79 2.58 18.04
C ASN A 142 -24.40 2.43 16.56
N ASP A 143 -25.17 1.56 15.90
CA ASP A 143 -25.39 1.58 14.47
C ASP A 143 -25.67 3.02 14.03
N THR A 144 -24.86 3.53 13.14
CA THR A 144 -25.26 4.70 12.38
C THR A 144 -24.61 4.65 11.00
N THR A 145 -25.44 4.30 10.05
CA THR A 145 -25.44 4.68 8.64
C THR A 145 -24.31 5.65 8.26
N ALA A 146 -23.49 5.24 7.31
CA ALA A 146 -22.51 6.06 6.65
C ALA A 146 -23.16 7.32 6.09
N THR A 147 -22.91 8.44 6.73
CA THR A 147 -23.23 9.75 6.18
C THR A 147 -22.06 10.16 5.30
N ALA A 148 -22.22 10.03 4.01
CA ALA A 148 -21.39 10.68 3.03
C ALA A 148 -21.34 12.17 3.37
N THR A 149 -20.16 12.67 3.74
CA THR A 149 -19.93 14.11 3.82
C THR A 149 -19.95 14.64 2.40
N ALA A 150 -21.12 15.11 1.98
CA ALA A 150 -21.29 15.81 0.72
C ALA A 150 -20.53 17.12 0.80
N ALA A 151 -19.30 17.12 0.28
CA ALA A 151 -18.72 18.36 -0.23
C ALA A 151 -19.57 18.79 -1.43
N THR A 152 -20.07 20.02 -1.42
CA THR A 152 -20.79 20.67 -2.51
C THR A 152 -20.08 20.39 -3.84
N PRO A 153 -20.82 19.98 -4.90
CA PRO A 153 -20.22 19.70 -6.19
C PRO A 153 -19.65 21.00 -6.77
N ASP A 154 -18.32 21.08 -6.79
CA ASP A 154 -17.64 22.05 -7.63
C ASP A 154 -17.85 21.57 -9.08
N ALA A 155 -18.60 22.36 -9.86
CA ALA A 155 -19.00 22.04 -11.24
C ALA A 155 -17.77 22.15 -12.18
N GLY A 156 -16.81 21.28 -12.03
CA GLY A 156 -15.54 21.24 -12.77
C GLY A 156 -14.50 20.26 -12.18
N ALA A 157 -14.78 19.65 -11.04
CA ALA A 157 -13.85 18.69 -10.44
C ALA A 157 -13.85 17.39 -11.23
N ARG A 158 -12.67 16.95 -11.67
CA ARG A 158 -12.45 15.65 -12.32
C ARG A 158 -12.86 14.52 -11.39
N THR A 159 -13.63 13.54 -11.90
CA THR A 159 -14.17 12.45 -11.09
C THR A 159 -13.42 11.14 -11.34
N LEU A 160 -12.85 10.59 -10.29
CA LEU A 160 -12.16 9.30 -10.23
C LEU A 160 -13.02 8.30 -9.47
N LEU A 161 -13.22 7.11 -10.02
CA LEU A 161 -13.79 5.97 -9.31
C LEU A 161 -12.71 4.96 -8.99
N LEU A 162 -12.51 4.67 -7.70
CA LEU A 162 -11.66 3.60 -7.19
C LEU A 162 -12.51 2.37 -6.91
N VAL A 163 -12.08 1.20 -7.40
CA VAL A 163 -12.79 -0.06 -7.21
C VAL A 163 -11.81 -1.12 -6.69
N ASP A 164 -12.06 -1.58 -5.47
CA ASP A 164 -11.27 -2.62 -4.82
C ASP A 164 -12.14 -3.28 -3.74
N ASP A 165 -12.17 -4.59 -3.60
CA ASP A 165 -12.96 -5.27 -2.58
C ASP A 165 -12.39 -5.08 -1.17
N ASP A 166 -11.12 -4.71 -1.09
CA ASP A 166 -10.45 -4.33 0.14
C ASP A 166 -10.71 -2.86 0.50
N ARG A 167 -11.58 -2.64 1.50
CA ARG A 167 -11.88 -1.30 2.03
C ARG A 167 -10.66 -0.58 2.60
N PHE A 168 -9.69 -1.34 3.11
CA PHE A 168 -8.46 -0.75 3.60
C PHE A 168 -7.63 -0.22 2.42
N MET A 169 -7.50 -0.98 1.34
CA MET A 169 -6.81 -0.52 0.12
C MET A 169 -7.49 0.71 -0.48
N LEU A 170 -8.82 0.76 -0.51
CA LEU A 170 -9.55 1.98 -0.91
C LEU A 170 -9.20 3.18 -0.02
N GLY A 171 -9.07 2.97 1.29
CA GLY A 171 -8.61 4.00 2.23
C GLY A 171 -7.21 4.50 1.90
N VAL A 172 -6.26 3.58 1.68
CA VAL A 172 -4.87 3.88 1.29
C VAL A 172 -4.82 4.69 0.01
N LEU A 173 -5.52 4.25 -1.04
CA LEU A 173 -5.56 4.96 -2.33
C LEU A 173 -6.18 6.35 -2.19
N ASN A 174 -7.24 6.48 -1.39
CA ASN A 174 -7.89 7.76 -1.09
C ASN A 174 -6.91 8.72 -0.39
N ASP A 175 -6.20 8.25 0.63
CA ASP A 175 -5.24 9.07 1.39
C ASP A 175 -4.06 9.51 0.52
N MET A 176 -3.59 8.65 -0.40
CA MET A 176 -2.56 9.00 -1.40
C MET A 176 -3.01 10.14 -2.34
N LEU A 177 -4.32 10.34 -2.48
CA LEU A 177 -4.93 11.34 -3.37
C LEU A 177 -5.41 12.60 -2.63
N ILE A 178 -5.23 12.69 -1.32
CA ILE A 178 -5.55 13.90 -0.54
C ILE A 178 -4.80 15.11 -1.13
N GLY A 179 -5.54 16.21 -1.31
CA GLY A 179 -4.99 17.45 -1.89
C GLY A 179 -4.86 17.46 -3.41
N GLN A 180 -5.29 16.42 -4.10
CA GLN A 180 -5.39 16.40 -5.55
C GLN A 180 -6.73 17.02 -6.03
N PRO A 181 -6.77 17.59 -7.23
CA PRO A 181 -7.98 18.24 -7.78
C PRO A 181 -8.98 17.22 -8.34
N TYR A 182 -9.17 16.08 -7.66
CA TYR A 182 -10.09 15.02 -8.07
C TYR A 182 -11.20 14.85 -7.04
N ARG A 183 -12.42 14.62 -7.52
CA ARG A 183 -13.50 14.05 -6.71
C ARG A 183 -13.33 12.54 -6.74
N VAL A 184 -12.97 11.93 -5.63
CA VAL A 184 -12.78 10.48 -5.53
C VAL A 184 -14.06 9.83 -5.06
N LEU A 185 -14.54 8.84 -5.82
CA LEU A 185 -15.61 7.93 -5.48
C LEU A 185 -15.01 6.54 -5.24
N SER A 186 -15.60 5.74 -4.36
CA SER A 186 -15.12 4.40 -4.04
C SER A 186 -16.25 3.38 -4.17
N ALA A 187 -15.93 2.18 -4.64
CA ALA A 187 -16.82 1.05 -4.72
C ALA A 187 -16.10 -0.22 -4.23
N CYS A 188 -16.77 -1.04 -3.40
CA CYS A 188 -16.20 -2.24 -2.81
C CYS A 188 -16.53 -3.52 -3.60
N SER A 189 -17.16 -3.40 -4.76
CA SER A 189 -17.43 -4.52 -5.67
C SER A 189 -17.66 -4.04 -7.09
N GLY A 190 -17.60 -4.98 -8.05
CA GLY A 190 -17.91 -4.67 -9.45
C GLY A 190 -19.34 -4.17 -9.65
N GLU A 191 -20.30 -4.77 -8.96
CA GLU A 191 -21.71 -4.37 -9.01
C GLU A 191 -21.92 -2.95 -8.48
N GLU A 192 -21.28 -2.60 -7.37
CA GLU A 192 -21.32 -1.24 -6.81
C GLU A 192 -20.68 -0.24 -7.76
N ALA A 193 -19.55 -0.60 -8.39
CA ALA A 193 -18.88 0.23 -9.39
C ALA A 193 -19.80 0.55 -10.57
N LEU A 194 -20.52 -0.44 -11.10
CA LEU A 194 -21.49 -0.24 -12.19
C LEU A 194 -22.68 0.61 -11.76
N GLN A 195 -23.11 0.52 -10.49
CA GLN A 195 -24.13 1.41 -9.93
C GLN A 195 -23.62 2.86 -9.87
N VAL A 196 -22.42 3.10 -9.38
CA VAL A 196 -21.80 4.44 -9.35
C VAL A 196 -21.72 5.01 -10.76
N LEU A 197 -21.21 4.26 -11.74
CA LEU A 197 -21.13 4.66 -13.15
C LEU A 197 -22.48 5.02 -13.76
N SER A 198 -23.59 4.43 -13.27
CA SER A 198 -24.93 4.71 -13.77
C SER A 198 -25.53 6.02 -13.23
N HIS A 199 -25.02 6.53 -12.11
CA HIS A 199 -25.58 7.71 -11.44
C HIS A 199 -24.63 8.93 -11.46
N GLU A 200 -23.33 8.70 -11.62
CA GLU A 200 -22.30 9.72 -11.53
C GLU A 200 -21.47 9.79 -12.81
N PRO A 201 -21.14 10.99 -13.30
CA PRO A 201 -20.21 11.15 -14.41
C PRO A 201 -18.79 10.82 -13.93
N VAL A 202 -18.28 9.66 -14.32
CA VAL A 202 -16.93 9.21 -13.98
C VAL A 202 -16.01 9.38 -15.18
N GLU A 203 -14.94 10.13 -15.02
CA GLU A 203 -13.96 10.39 -16.08
C GLU A 203 -12.87 9.32 -16.14
N VAL A 204 -12.43 8.84 -14.96
CA VAL A 204 -11.43 7.78 -14.84
C VAL A 204 -11.91 6.75 -13.85
N ILE A 205 -11.81 5.47 -14.19
CA ILE A 205 -12.01 4.34 -13.28
C ILE A 205 -10.67 3.62 -13.10
N LEU A 206 -10.30 3.36 -11.84
CA LEU A 206 -9.17 2.53 -11.44
C LEU A 206 -9.72 1.31 -10.70
N CYS A 207 -9.61 0.14 -11.32
CA CYS A 207 -10.27 -1.07 -10.86
C CYS A 207 -9.27 -2.18 -10.55
N ASP A 208 -9.38 -2.78 -9.37
CA ASP A 208 -8.65 -4.01 -9.07
C ASP A 208 -9.11 -5.17 -9.95
N GLN A 209 -8.17 -6.02 -10.34
CA GLN A 209 -8.44 -7.20 -11.18
C GLN A 209 -9.04 -8.35 -10.37
N ALA A 210 -8.55 -8.58 -9.15
CA ALA A 210 -8.81 -9.78 -8.37
C ALA A 210 -9.89 -9.55 -7.30
N MET A 211 -11.12 -9.31 -7.70
CA MET A 211 -12.25 -9.13 -6.80
C MET A 211 -13.18 -10.35 -6.76
N PRO A 212 -13.81 -10.66 -5.61
CA PRO A 212 -14.86 -11.67 -5.50
C PRO A 212 -16.08 -11.32 -6.37
N GLY A 213 -16.69 -12.31 -6.99
CA GLY A 213 -17.87 -12.11 -7.85
C GLY A 213 -17.47 -11.64 -9.24
N MET A 214 -17.49 -10.34 -9.50
CA MET A 214 -17.17 -9.75 -10.79
C MET A 214 -15.71 -9.30 -10.85
N ARG A 215 -14.93 -9.84 -11.79
CA ARG A 215 -13.53 -9.46 -11.99
C ARG A 215 -13.40 -8.05 -12.57
N GLY A 216 -12.26 -7.40 -12.32
CA GLY A 216 -11.98 -6.08 -12.87
C GLY A 216 -12.11 -5.99 -14.40
N THR A 217 -11.65 -7.01 -15.13
CA THR A 217 -11.83 -7.10 -16.59
C THR A 217 -13.30 -7.07 -17.01
N GLU A 218 -14.20 -7.70 -16.26
CA GLU A 218 -15.63 -7.71 -16.54
C GLU A 218 -16.27 -6.37 -16.27
N VAL A 219 -15.90 -5.72 -15.15
CA VAL A 219 -16.32 -4.34 -14.83
C VAL A 219 -15.89 -3.37 -15.93
N LEU A 220 -14.62 -3.42 -16.33
CA LEU A 220 -14.08 -2.53 -17.35
C LEU A 220 -14.68 -2.81 -18.73
N ALA A 221 -15.04 -4.04 -19.07
CA ALA A 221 -15.74 -4.38 -20.31
C ALA A 221 -17.15 -3.76 -20.37
N GLU A 222 -17.92 -3.88 -19.26
CA GLU A 222 -19.22 -3.21 -19.15
C GLU A 222 -19.09 -1.68 -19.21
N ALA A 223 -18.06 -1.14 -18.53
CA ALA A 223 -17.77 0.30 -18.60
C ALA A 223 -17.40 0.75 -20.02
N ALA A 224 -16.61 -0.03 -20.76
CA ALA A 224 -16.26 0.26 -22.14
C ALA A 224 -17.48 0.32 -23.06
N ALA A 225 -18.42 -0.60 -22.86
CA ALA A 225 -19.64 -0.69 -23.67
C ALA A 225 -20.63 0.46 -23.41
N ARG A 226 -20.77 0.90 -22.14
CA ARG A 226 -21.79 1.87 -21.73
C ARG A 226 -21.26 3.29 -21.57
N TYR A 227 -19.97 3.44 -21.24
CA TYR A 227 -19.33 4.71 -20.91
C TYR A 227 -18.00 4.87 -21.68
N PRO A 228 -18.05 4.97 -23.02
CA PRO A 228 -16.85 4.94 -23.89
C PRO A 228 -15.87 6.10 -23.61
N ASN A 229 -16.33 7.19 -23.04
CA ASN A 229 -15.49 8.35 -22.70
C ASN A 229 -14.74 8.17 -21.36
N THR A 230 -15.13 7.22 -20.53
CA THR A 230 -14.42 6.91 -19.27
C THR A 230 -13.11 6.22 -19.60
N VAL A 231 -12.01 6.71 -19.07
CA VAL A 231 -10.69 6.05 -19.14
C VAL A 231 -10.64 4.94 -18.09
N ARG A 232 -10.23 3.76 -18.51
CA ARG A 232 -10.31 2.52 -17.74
C ARG A 232 -8.91 2.00 -17.42
N LEU A 233 -8.56 2.06 -16.16
CA LEU A 233 -7.27 1.60 -15.63
C LEU A 233 -7.48 0.36 -14.78
N MET A 234 -6.57 -0.62 -14.93
CA MET A 234 -6.57 -1.86 -14.16
C MET A 234 -5.42 -1.86 -13.17
N LEU A 235 -5.67 -2.26 -11.92
CA LEU A 235 -4.66 -2.63 -10.94
C LEU A 235 -4.59 -4.15 -10.82
N SER A 236 -3.40 -4.72 -10.67
CA SER A 236 -3.26 -6.14 -10.34
C SER A 236 -2.06 -6.40 -9.44
N GLY A 237 -2.20 -7.38 -8.53
CA GLY A 237 -1.13 -7.81 -7.62
C GLY A 237 -0.14 -8.79 -8.26
N GLN A 238 -0.51 -9.46 -9.34
CA GLN A 238 0.36 -10.39 -10.08
C GLN A 238 0.32 -10.08 -11.57
N PRO A 239 1.46 -10.19 -12.26
CA PRO A 239 1.50 -10.03 -13.72
C PRO A 239 0.92 -11.28 -14.40
N ASP A 240 -0.40 -11.44 -14.37
CA ASP A 240 -1.08 -12.37 -15.28
C ASP A 240 -1.15 -11.67 -16.65
N LEU A 241 0.03 -11.61 -17.29
CA LEU A 241 0.27 -10.84 -18.51
C LEU A 241 -0.69 -11.18 -19.64
N THR A 242 -1.20 -12.40 -19.67
CA THR A 242 -2.05 -12.91 -20.76
C THR A 242 -3.43 -12.25 -20.78
N ASP A 243 -4.11 -12.18 -19.63
CA ASP A 243 -5.44 -11.57 -19.50
C ASP A 243 -5.39 -10.06 -19.63
N ILE A 244 -4.33 -9.45 -19.09
CA ILE A 244 -4.09 -8.01 -19.11
C ILE A 244 -3.79 -7.54 -20.55
N GLU A 245 -2.86 -8.21 -21.24
CA GLU A 245 -2.58 -7.90 -22.64
C GLU A 245 -3.81 -8.05 -23.53
N ALA A 246 -4.63 -9.06 -23.29
CA ALA A 246 -5.88 -9.26 -24.00
C ALA A 246 -6.86 -8.10 -23.74
N ALA A 247 -6.99 -7.64 -22.50
CA ALA A 247 -7.86 -6.51 -22.13
C ALA A 247 -7.40 -5.18 -22.76
N ILE A 248 -6.11 -4.95 -22.84
CA ILE A 248 -5.56 -3.75 -23.50
C ILE A 248 -5.73 -3.83 -25.03
N LYS A 249 -5.41 -4.97 -25.64
CA LYS A 249 -5.54 -5.19 -27.10
C LYS A 249 -6.99 -5.12 -27.57
N SER A 250 -7.94 -5.55 -26.75
CA SER A 250 -9.37 -5.47 -27.05
C SER A 250 -9.99 -4.10 -26.77
N GLY A 251 -9.24 -3.16 -26.16
CA GLY A 251 -9.74 -1.86 -25.78
C GLY A 251 -10.64 -1.86 -24.54
N VAL A 252 -10.68 -2.95 -23.79
CA VAL A 252 -11.40 -3.05 -22.51
C VAL A 252 -10.73 -2.19 -21.45
N ALA A 253 -9.39 -2.25 -21.37
CA ALA A 253 -8.60 -1.38 -20.49
C ALA A 253 -7.75 -0.42 -21.34
N ASP A 254 -7.56 0.79 -20.84
CA ASP A 254 -6.73 1.82 -21.47
C ASP A 254 -5.31 1.82 -20.87
N GLY A 255 -5.14 1.29 -19.66
CA GLY A 255 -3.86 1.12 -18.98
C GLY A 255 -3.91 0.05 -17.90
N HIS A 256 -2.73 -0.41 -17.49
CA HIS A 256 -2.57 -1.40 -16.45
C HIS A 256 -1.39 -1.06 -15.57
N TYR A 257 -1.54 -1.29 -14.27
CA TYR A 257 -0.53 -1.04 -13.25
C TYR A 257 -0.43 -2.20 -12.30
N ILE A 258 0.78 -2.43 -11.80
CA ILE A 258 1.09 -3.53 -10.86
C ILE A 258 1.15 -2.96 -9.45
N LYS A 259 0.46 -3.60 -8.51
CA LYS A 259 0.59 -3.33 -7.08
C LYS A 259 1.97 -3.85 -6.57
N PRO A 260 2.65 -3.15 -5.66
CA PRO A 260 2.25 -1.92 -4.98
C PRO A 260 2.50 -0.68 -5.83
N LEU A 261 1.55 0.25 -5.83
CA LEU A 261 1.65 1.53 -6.51
C LEU A 261 1.85 2.64 -5.49
N GLY A 262 3.01 3.29 -5.49
CA GLY A 262 3.30 4.41 -4.58
C GLY A 262 2.53 5.68 -4.98
N ALA A 263 2.32 6.60 -4.02
CA ALA A 263 1.49 7.79 -4.20
C ALA A 263 1.95 8.67 -5.37
N ARG A 264 3.25 8.81 -5.58
CA ARG A 264 3.80 9.58 -6.70
C ARG A 264 3.44 8.93 -8.04
N ALA A 265 3.68 7.62 -8.16
CA ALA A 265 3.38 6.87 -9.38
C ALA A 265 1.87 6.89 -9.67
N LEU A 266 1.02 6.69 -8.65
CA LEU A 266 -0.43 6.77 -8.77
C LEU A 266 -0.87 8.13 -9.34
N ARG A 267 -0.34 9.24 -8.80
CA ARG A 267 -0.68 10.59 -9.26
C ARG A 267 -0.24 10.84 -10.70
N GLU A 268 0.99 10.47 -11.06
CA GLU A 268 1.51 10.60 -12.42
C GLU A 268 0.64 9.84 -13.44
N GLN A 269 0.20 8.63 -13.07
CA GLN A 269 -0.67 7.79 -13.90
C GLN A 269 -2.08 8.35 -14.05
N LEU A 270 -2.65 8.86 -12.97
CA LEU A 270 -3.97 9.50 -13.02
C LEU A 270 -3.95 10.80 -13.83
N ASP A 271 -2.89 11.60 -13.74
CA ASP A 271 -2.71 12.79 -14.55
C ASP A 271 -2.68 12.44 -16.05
N GLU A 272 -2.02 11.35 -16.42
CA GLU A 272 -2.02 10.87 -17.81
C GLU A 272 -3.40 10.39 -18.24
N ALA A 273 -4.10 9.63 -17.38
CA ALA A 273 -5.45 9.14 -17.64
C ALA A 273 -6.44 10.30 -17.85
N PHE A 274 -6.39 11.35 -17.04
CA PHE A 274 -7.23 12.52 -17.21
C PHE A 274 -6.89 13.33 -18.48
N ARG A 275 -5.63 13.33 -18.93
CA ARG A 275 -5.27 13.91 -20.23
C ARG A 275 -5.87 13.11 -21.39
N LEU A 276 -5.81 11.78 -21.32
CA LEU A 276 -6.44 10.90 -22.31
C LEU A 276 -7.95 11.10 -22.37
N GLN A 277 -8.60 11.22 -21.21
CA GLN A 277 -10.05 11.48 -21.13
C GLN A 277 -10.41 12.82 -21.77
N SER A 278 -9.67 13.87 -21.47
CA SER A 278 -9.90 15.20 -22.06
C SER A 278 -9.76 15.20 -23.59
N ALA A 279 -8.86 14.39 -24.13
CA ALA A 279 -8.69 14.22 -25.57
C ALA A 279 -9.88 13.48 -26.24
N ARG A 280 -10.55 12.56 -25.50
CA ARG A 280 -11.76 11.86 -25.98
C ARG A 280 -13.02 12.71 -25.96
N GLY A 281 -13.13 13.64 -24.99
CA GLY A 281 -14.30 14.51 -24.84
C GLY A 281 -14.38 15.66 -25.83
N THR A 282 -13.34 15.91 -26.64
CA THR A 282 -13.26 16.98 -27.65
C THR A 282 -13.48 16.52 -29.08
N GLY A 283 -13.84 15.24 -29.32
CA GLY A 283 -14.06 14.62 -30.64
C GLY A 283 -15.58 14.44 -30.98
#